data_6c90aff268390e27921311ddd5f3be9e
#
_entry.id   6c90aff268390e27921311ddd5f3be9e
#
_cell.length_a   1.000
_cell.length_b   1.000
_cell.length_c   1.000
_cell.angle_alpha   90.00
_cell.angle_beta   90.00
_cell.angle_gamma   90.00
#
_symmetry.space_group_name_H-M   'P 1'
#
loop_
_entity.id
_entity.type
_entity.pdbx_description
1 polymer ?
#
loop_
_entity_poly.entity_id
_entity_poly.type
_entity_poly.pdbx_seq_one_letter_code
_entity_poly.pdbx_strand_id
1 'polypeptide(L)'
;MEYFSNEFFLIALTFGSYFVGKLLRRLTGWVIMNPILVSIVCIIAFLKLTGVSYETYNKGGHMIEFWLRPAVVALGVPLYMQLSTIKKQLTPILLSELAGCVVGVVSVVWIAKEMGASREVILSLASKSVTTPIAMEVTKAVGGIPALTAAVVVAVGLLCAVCGYRTMGFARVKNPVAQGLSMGTAAHALGTATSMDRSQVHGAYASLGLTLNGIFTSLLTPSILPLLGV
;
A
#
# COMPACT_ATOMS: atom_id res chain seq x y z
N MET A 1 -27.66 -3.34 -21.16
CA MET A 1 -26.79 -2.55 -20.27
C MET A 1 -27.09 -2.73 -18.78
N GLU A 2 -28.33 -3.03 -18.40
CA GLU A 2 -28.71 -3.26 -16.97
C GLU A 2 -27.93 -4.39 -16.28
N TYR A 3 -27.60 -5.47 -17.00
CA TYR A 3 -26.84 -6.59 -16.43
C TYR A 3 -25.43 -6.19 -15.95
N PHE A 4 -24.76 -5.27 -16.66
CA PHE A 4 -23.40 -4.81 -16.30
C PHE A 4 -23.40 -3.79 -15.15
N SER A 5 -24.56 -3.29 -14.76
CA SER A 5 -24.75 -2.35 -13.63
C SER A 5 -25.19 -3.07 -12.35
N ASN A 6 -25.36 -4.39 -12.39
CA ASN A 6 -25.76 -5.17 -11.23
C ASN A 6 -24.58 -5.31 -10.25
N GLU A 7 -24.82 -4.98 -8.99
CA GLU A 7 -23.76 -4.99 -7.94
C GLU A 7 -23.11 -6.38 -7.76
N PHE A 8 -23.92 -7.45 -7.82
CA PHE A 8 -23.39 -8.81 -7.71
C PHE A 8 -22.51 -9.19 -8.89
N PHE A 9 -22.85 -8.74 -10.09
CA PHE A 9 -22.01 -8.93 -11.28
C PHE A 9 -20.66 -8.20 -11.12
N LEU A 10 -20.68 -6.97 -10.64
CA LEU A 10 -19.47 -6.16 -10.43
C LEU A 10 -18.56 -6.74 -9.34
N ILE A 11 -19.14 -7.30 -8.29
CA ILE A 11 -18.40 -8.06 -7.27
C ILE A 11 -17.78 -9.33 -7.88
N ALA A 12 -18.57 -10.10 -8.62
CA ALA A 12 -18.09 -11.30 -9.30
C ALA A 12 -16.99 -10.98 -10.32
N LEU A 13 -17.09 -9.87 -11.05
CA LEU A 13 -16.06 -9.37 -11.95
C LEU A 13 -14.75 -9.09 -11.19
N THR A 14 -14.85 -8.45 -10.02
CA THR A 14 -13.68 -8.11 -9.19
C THR A 14 -12.97 -9.37 -8.70
N PHE A 15 -13.69 -10.32 -8.12
CA PHE A 15 -13.12 -11.59 -7.67
C PHE A 15 -12.64 -12.44 -8.85
N GLY A 16 -13.41 -12.52 -9.94
CA GLY A 16 -13.06 -13.26 -11.14
C GLY A 16 -11.75 -12.76 -11.76
N SER A 17 -11.59 -11.44 -11.90
CA SER A 17 -10.35 -10.84 -12.42
C SER A 17 -9.15 -11.11 -11.49
N TYR A 18 -9.35 -11.14 -10.17
CA TYR A 18 -8.32 -11.51 -9.21
C TYR A 18 -7.91 -12.97 -9.36
N PHE A 19 -8.87 -13.88 -9.49
CA PHE A 19 -8.59 -15.30 -9.72
C PHE A 19 -7.88 -15.55 -11.04
N VAL A 20 -8.26 -14.85 -12.11
CA VAL A 20 -7.55 -14.89 -13.40
C VAL A 20 -6.10 -14.43 -13.21
N GLY A 21 -5.86 -13.32 -12.50
CA GLY A 21 -4.52 -12.85 -12.18
C GLY A 21 -3.72 -13.86 -11.37
N LYS A 22 -4.33 -14.52 -10.38
CA LYS A 22 -3.71 -15.59 -9.58
C LYS A 22 -3.33 -16.80 -10.44
N LEU A 23 -4.21 -17.19 -11.36
CA LEU A 23 -3.95 -18.27 -12.30
C LEU A 23 -2.81 -17.94 -13.26
N LEU A 24 -2.83 -16.73 -13.85
CA LEU A 24 -1.76 -16.25 -14.75
C LEU A 24 -0.41 -16.22 -14.03
N ARG A 25 -0.35 -15.70 -12.81
CA ARG A 25 0.87 -15.71 -12.01
C ARG A 25 1.38 -17.12 -11.74
N ARG A 26 0.47 -18.06 -11.45
CA ARG A 26 0.83 -19.48 -11.21
C ARG A 26 1.37 -20.15 -12.48
N LEU A 27 0.77 -19.87 -13.64
CA LEU A 27 1.16 -20.48 -14.91
C LEU A 27 2.45 -19.88 -15.48
N THR A 28 2.63 -18.56 -15.37
CA THR A 28 3.77 -17.86 -15.99
C THR A 28 4.97 -17.71 -15.07
N GLY A 29 4.76 -17.73 -13.74
CA GLY A 29 5.79 -17.41 -12.75
C GLY A 29 6.26 -15.94 -12.80
N TRP A 30 5.70 -15.12 -13.69
CA TRP A 30 6.13 -13.74 -13.90
C TRP A 30 5.64 -12.85 -12.76
N VAL A 31 6.55 -12.09 -12.18
CA VAL A 31 6.27 -11.19 -11.05
C VAL A 31 5.32 -10.05 -11.46
N ILE A 32 5.39 -9.63 -12.74
CA ILE A 32 4.51 -8.60 -13.30
C ILE A 32 3.04 -9.07 -13.40
N MET A 33 2.80 -10.39 -13.39
CA MET A 33 1.45 -10.96 -13.31
C MET A 33 0.92 -10.99 -11.87
N ASN A 34 1.20 -9.91 -11.11
CA ASN A 34 0.62 -9.74 -9.78
C ASN A 34 -0.91 -9.73 -9.90
N PRO A 35 -1.64 -10.56 -9.11
CA PRO A 35 -3.09 -10.68 -9.22
C PRO A 35 -3.83 -9.35 -9.09
N ILE A 36 -3.35 -8.46 -8.23
CA ILE A 36 -3.94 -7.14 -8.02
C ILE A 36 -3.75 -6.26 -9.25
N LEU A 37 -2.55 -6.24 -9.83
CA LEU A 37 -2.26 -5.48 -11.05
C LEU A 37 -3.13 -5.98 -12.22
N VAL A 38 -3.20 -7.29 -12.41
CA VAL A 38 -4.04 -7.91 -13.44
C VAL A 38 -5.51 -7.53 -13.22
N SER A 39 -6.01 -7.58 -11.99
CA SER A 39 -7.40 -7.20 -11.67
C SER A 39 -7.68 -5.74 -12.02
N ILE A 40 -6.78 -4.83 -11.64
CA ILE A 40 -6.93 -3.39 -11.95
C ILE A 40 -7.00 -3.19 -13.46
N VAL A 41 -6.09 -3.79 -14.22
CA VAL A 41 -6.08 -3.68 -15.70
C VAL A 41 -7.35 -4.26 -16.30
N CYS A 42 -7.77 -5.45 -15.87
CA CYS A 42 -9.00 -6.10 -16.38
C CYS A 42 -10.24 -5.24 -16.09
N ILE A 43 -10.37 -4.70 -14.88
CA ILE A 43 -11.53 -3.87 -14.51
C ILE A 43 -11.52 -2.56 -15.29
N ILE A 44 -10.37 -1.87 -15.40
CA ILE A 44 -10.28 -0.65 -16.22
C ILE A 44 -10.63 -0.91 -17.67
N ALA A 45 -10.12 -2.01 -18.25
CA ALA A 45 -10.43 -2.40 -19.62
C ALA A 45 -11.93 -2.68 -19.78
N PHE A 46 -12.53 -3.43 -18.86
CA PHE A 46 -13.97 -3.71 -18.86
C PHE A 46 -14.80 -2.42 -18.81
N LEU A 47 -14.51 -1.51 -17.86
CA LEU A 47 -15.26 -0.25 -17.74
C LEU A 47 -15.15 0.60 -19.01
N LYS A 48 -13.96 0.68 -19.61
CA LYS A 48 -13.76 1.42 -20.88
C LYS A 48 -14.49 0.79 -22.08
N LEU A 49 -14.48 -0.53 -22.18
CA LEU A 49 -15.11 -1.24 -23.31
C LEU A 49 -16.64 -1.24 -23.21
N THR A 50 -17.19 -1.31 -21.99
CA THR A 50 -18.64 -1.36 -21.79
C THR A 50 -19.28 0.01 -21.59
N GLY A 51 -18.48 1.06 -21.35
CA GLY A 51 -18.97 2.41 -21.03
C GLY A 51 -19.62 2.53 -19.66
N VAL A 52 -19.45 1.52 -18.77
CA VAL A 52 -19.93 1.58 -17.39
C VAL A 52 -19.10 2.60 -16.61
N SER A 53 -19.78 3.54 -15.94
CA SER A 53 -19.10 4.57 -15.14
C SER A 53 -18.45 3.96 -13.89
N TYR A 54 -17.36 4.60 -13.44
CA TYR A 54 -16.72 4.22 -12.17
C TYR A 54 -17.69 4.30 -10.97
N GLU A 55 -18.59 5.28 -10.96
CA GLU A 55 -19.60 5.43 -9.91
C GLU A 55 -20.53 4.23 -9.83
N THR A 56 -20.95 3.70 -10.99
CA THR A 56 -21.76 2.48 -11.06
C THR A 56 -20.99 1.27 -10.55
N TYR A 57 -19.72 1.12 -10.97
CA TYR A 57 -18.84 0.05 -10.48
C TYR A 57 -18.64 0.14 -8.96
N ASN A 58 -18.48 1.33 -8.43
CA ASN A 58 -18.21 1.56 -7.00
C ASN A 58 -19.39 1.16 -6.09
N LYS A 59 -20.63 1.07 -6.61
CA LYS A 59 -21.76 0.54 -5.84
C LYS A 59 -21.49 -0.89 -5.37
N GLY A 60 -21.01 -1.76 -6.27
CA GLY A 60 -20.55 -3.10 -5.89
C GLY A 60 -19.25 -3.05 -5.05
N GLY A 61 -18.36 -2.09 -5.32
CA GLY A 61 -17.13 -1.86 -4.59
C GLY A 61 -17.34 -1.60 -3.10
N HIS A 62 -18.38 -0.84 -2.72
CA HIS A 62 -18.71 -0.56 -1.31
C HIS A 62 -18.99 -1.83 -0.49
N MET A 63 -19.55 -2.86 -1.08
CA MET A 63 -19.76 -4.13 -0.38
C MET A 63 -18.42 -4.82 -0.05
N ILE A 64 -17.42 -4.71 -0.93
CA ILE A 64 -16.07 -5.22 -0.69
C ILE A 64 -15.36 -4.33 0.34
N GLU A 65 -15.51 -3.01 0.23
CA GLU A 65 -14.92 -2.04 1.16
C GLU A 65 -15.40 -2.25 2.61
N PHE A 66 -16.65 -2.66 2.80
CA PHE A 66 -17.18 -3.01 4.13
C PHE A 66 -16.30 -4.05 4.84
N TRP A 67 -15.78 -5.04 4.12
CA TRP A 67 -14.91 -6.07 4.67
C TRP A 67 -13.49 -5.60 4.95
N LEU A 68 -13.09 -4.43 4.46
CA LEU A 68 -11.76 -3.87 4.71
C LEU A 68 -11.52 -3.62 6.22
N ARG A 69 -12.52 -3.13 6.94
CA ARG A 69 -12.40 -2.87 8.39
C ARG A 69 -12.14 -4.14 9.19
N PRO A 70 -12.96 -5.22 9.08
CA PRO A 70 -12.65 -6.50 9.71
C PRO A 70 -11.30 -7.09 9.29
N ALA A 71 -10.93 -6.96 8.02
CA ALA A 71 -9.65 -7.45 7.51
C ALA A 71 -8.46 -6.72 8.18
N VAL A 72 -8.54 -5.40 8.35
CA VAL A 72 -7.52 -4.62 9.07
C VAL A 72 -7.41 -5.07 10.54
N VAL A 73 -8.53 -5.31 11.21
CA VAL A 73 -8.52 -5.84 12.59
C VAL A 73 -7.88 -7.23 12.63
N ALA A 74 -8.15 -8.09 11.66
CA ALA A 74 -7.56 -9.42 11.56
C ALA A 74 -6.03 -9.41 11.42
N LEU A 75 -5.43 -8.32 10.89
CA LEU A 75 -3.98 -8.12 10.87
C LEU A 75 -3.36 -8.04 12.29
N GLY A 76 -4.17 -7.75 13.29
CA GLY A 76 -3.75 -7.78 14.69
C GLY A 76 -3.43 -9.18 15.21
N VAL A 77 -3.98 -10.25 14.61
CA VAL A 77 -3.76 -11.63 15.05
C VAL A 77 -2.30 -12.05 14.92
N PRO A 78 -1.64 -11.98 13.75
CA PRO A 78 -0.21 -12.27 13.63
C PRO A 78 0.65 -11.37 14.53
N LEU A 79 0.26 -10.11 14.70
CA LEU A 79 0.93 -9.16 15.59
C LEU A 79 0.87 -9.64 17.05
N TYR A 80 -0.31 -10.05 17.52
CA TYR A 80 -0.49 -10.58 18.87
C TYR A 80 0.33 -11.85 19.11
N MET A 81 0.36 -12.76 18.14
CA MET A 81 1.14 -14.01 18.21
C MET A 81 2.65 -13.75 18.35
N GLN A 82 3.15 -12.62 17.86
CA GLN A 82 4.58 -12.22 17.96
C GLN A 82 4.85 -11.19 19.06
N LEU A 83 3.84 -10.82 19.87
CA LEU A 83 3.92 -9.70 20.81
C LEU A 83 5.09 -9.82 21.82
N SER A 84 5.36 -11.04 22.32
CA SER A 84 6.47 -11.27 23.25
C SER A 84 7.83 -11.00 22.63
N THR A 85 8.02 -11.37 21.36
CA THR A 85 9.25 -11.13 20.60
C THR A 85 9.39 -9.66 20.22
N ILE A 86 8.28 -9.04 19.80
CA ILE A 86 8.22 -7.61 19.46
C ILE A 86 8.59 -6.74 20.65
N LYS A 87 8.05 -7.04 21.86
CA LYS A 87 8.37 -6.30 23.09
C LYS A 87 9.85 -6.32 23.43
N LYS A 88 10.56 -7.41 23.15
CA LYS A 88 12.02 -7.52 23.40
C LYS A 88 12.84 -6.66 22.41
N GLN A 89 12.29 -6.30 21.26
CA GLN A 89 12.96 -5.56 20.19
C GLN A 89 12.29 -4.21 19.93
N LEU A 90 11.51 -3.69 20.88
CA LEU A 90 10.69 -2.49 20.67
C LEU A 90 11.53 -1.27 20.30
N THR A 91 12.64 -1.03 21.00
CA THR A 91 13.50 0.14 20.74
C THR A 91 14.10 0.14 19.33
N PRO A 92 14.78 -0.94 18.84
CA PRO A 92 15.28 -0.95 17.48
C PRO A 92 14.18 -0.90 16.43
N ILE A 93 12.99 -1.46 16.69
CA ILE A 93 11.85 -1.38 15.80
C ILE A 93 11.37 0.08 15.66
N LEU A 94 11.13 0.76 16.77
CA LEU A 94 10.68 2.15 16.77
C LEU A 94 11.68 3.08 16.07
N LEU A 95 12.97 2.92 16.37
CA LEU A 95 14.01 3.73 15.72
C LEU A 95 14.12 3.46 14.22
N SER A 96 14.04 2.20 13.79
CA SER A 96 14.08 1.86 12.36
C SER A 96 12.86 2.36 11.60
N GLU A 97 11.66 2.26 12.20
CA GLU A 97 10.43 2.77 11.61
C GLU A 97 10.41 4.30 11.51
N LEU A 98 10.87 4.98 12.58
CA LEU A 98 11.03 6.43 12.58
C LEU A 98 12.00 6.88 11.47
N ALA A 99 13.17 6.22 11.38
CA ALA A 99 14.14 6.51 10.33
C ALA A 99 13.56 6.21 8.94
N GLY A 100 12.87 5.09 8.77
CA GLY A 100 12.20 4.72 7.52
C GLY A 100 11.14 5.73 7.08
N CYS A 101 10.33 6.21 8.02
CA CYS A 101 9.34 7.26 7.77
C CYS A 101 10.01 8.56 7.31
N VAL A 102 10.97 9.07 8.08
CA VAL A 102 11.69 10.33 7.76
C VAL A 102 12.39 10.23 6.40
N VAL A 103 13.15 9.16 6.17
CA VAL A 103 13.83 8.93 4.89
C VAL A 103 12.81 8.83 3.75
N GLY A 104 11.70 8.16 3.96
CA GLY A 104 10.63 8.01 2.97
C GLY A 104 10.02 9.35 2.54
N VAL A 105 9.73 10.22 3.51
CA VAL A 105 9.18 11.56 3.25
C VAL A 105 10.23 12.47 2.63
N VAL A 106 11.40 12.59 3.26
CA VAL A 106 12.47 13.49 2.80
C VAL A 106 12.93 13.13 1.39
N SER A 107 13.18 11.85 1.12
CA SER A 107 13.66 11.42 -0.19
C SER A 107 12.68 11.71 -1.32
N VAL A 108 11.38 11.45 -1.10
CA VAL A 108 10.37 11.71 -2.15
C VAL A 108 10.18 13.20 -2.39
N VAL A 109 10.16 14.00 -1.33
CA VAL A 109 10.06 15.47 -1.44
C VAL A 109 11.26 16.03 -2.19
N TRP A 110 12.46 15.62 -1.81
CA TRP A 110 13.69 16.06 -2.45
C TRP A 110 13.72 15.68 -3.93
N ILE A 111 13.49 14.41 -4.26
CA ILE A 111 13.46 13.95 -5.66
C ILE A 111 12.42 14.69 -6.47
N ALA A 112 11.21 14.90 -5.95
CA ALA A 112 10.15 15.60 -6.64
C ALA A 112 10.49 17.08 -6.88
N LYS A 113 11.17 17.73 -5.93
CA LYS A 113 11.67 19.10 -6.10
C LYS A 113 12.73 19.18 -7.20
N GLU A 114 13.72 18.31 -7.20
CA GLU A 114 14.75 18.26 -8.24
C GLU A 114 14.19 17.97 -9.63
N MET A 115 13.08 17.22 -9.70
CA MET A 115 12.36 16.97 -10.95
C MET A 115 11.45 18.15 -11.38
N GLY A 116 11.39 19.23 -10.63
CA GLY A 116 10.57 20.40 -10.95
C GLY A 116 9.08 20.21 -10.74
N ALA A 117 8.66 19.30 -9.88
CA ALA A 117 7.26 19.08 -9.56
C ALA A 117 6.65 20.31 -8.87
N SER A 118 5.37 20.59 -9.15
CA SER A 118 4.66 21.66 -8.46
C SER A 118 4.52 21.34 -6.95
N ARG A 119 4.37 22.41 -6.15
CA ARG A 119 4.19 22.25 -4.70
C ARG A 119 3.07 21.28 -4.34
N GLU A 120 1.93 21.37 -5.01
CA GLU A 120 0.77 20.49 -4.77
C GLU A 120 1.10 19.04 -5.06
N VAL A 121 1.87 18.75 -6.11
CA VAL A 121 2.35 17.40 -6.44
C VAL A 121 3.29 16.89 -5.35
N ILE A 122 4.25 17.69 -4.91
CA ILE A 122 5.19 17.32 -3.85
C ILE A 122 4.44 16.96 -2.56
N LEU A 123 3.49 17.82 -2.13
CA LEU A 123 2.64 17.55 -0.95
C LEU A 123 1.85 16.26 -1.09
N SER A 124 1.38 15.95 -2.30
CA SER A 124 0.62 14.72 -2.59
C SER A 124 1.46 13.46 -2.55
N LEU A 125 2.77 13.57 -2.84
CA LEU A 125 3.71 12.45 -2.81
C LEU A 125 4.26 12.14 -1.41
N ALA A 126 4.24 13.11 -0.51
CA ALA A 126 4.90 13.02 0.80
C ALA A 126 4.43 11.82 1.63
N SER A 127 3.13 11.51 1.58
CA SER A 127 2.50 10.42 2.35
C SER A 127 2.35 9.09 1.58
N LYS A 128 3.07 8.88 0.49
CA LYS A 128 2.94 7.74 -0.44
C LYS A 128 3.10 6.34 0.18
N SER A 129 3.72 6.22 1.33
CA SER A 129 4.13 4.94 1.92
C SER A 129 3.18 4.43 3.01
N VAL A 130 2.04 5.07 3.21
CA VAL A 130 1.01 4.62 4.17
C VAL A 130 -0.27 4.18 3.46
N THR A 131 -1.25 3.67 4.21
CA THR A 131 -2.51 3.24 3.61
C THR A 131 -3.24 4.41 2.95
N THR A 132 -3.96 4.12 1.86
CA THR A 132 -4.66 5.16 1.08
C THR A 132 -5.51 6.10 1.93
N PRO A 133 -6.34 5.64 2.89
CA PRO A 133 -7.12 6.54 3.74
C PRO A 133 -6.24 7.49 4.56
N ILE A 134 -5.20 6.98 5.21
CA ILE A 134 -4.27 7.80 6.00
C ILE A 134 -3.54 8.80 5.10
N ALA A 135 -3.03 8.34 3.96
CA ALA A 135 -2.31 9.18 3.01
C ALA A 135 -3.18 10.34 2.50
N MET A 136 -4.44 10.07 2.15
CA MET A 136 -5.38 11.09 1.68
C MET A 136 -5.68 12.15 2.75
N GLU A 137 -5.87 11.75 4.00
CA GLU A 137 -6.11 12.70 5.11
C GLU A 137 -4.89 13.54 5.41
N VAL A 138 -3.69 12.94 5.43
CA VAL A 138 -2.42 13.69 5.59
C VAL A 138 -2.25 14.70 4.44
N THR A 139 -2.46 14.25 3.21
CA THR A 139 -2.37 15.11 2.01
C THR A 139 -3.35 16.27 2.05
N LYS A 140 -4.59 16.01 2.46
CA LYS A 140 -5.62 17.05 2.63
C LYS A 140 -5.20 18.08 3.68
N ALA A 141 -4.65 17.61 4.81
CA ALA A 141 -4.22 18.49 5.89
C ALA A 141 -3.05 19.42 5.47
N VAL A 142 -2.16 18.96 4.58
CA VAL A 142 -1.01 19.75 4.11
C VAL A 142 -1.28 20.55 2.81
N GLY A 143 -2.47 20.40 2.21
CA GLY A 143 -2.87 21.17 1.02
C GLY A 143 -2.44 20.54 -0.32
N GLY A 144 -2.21 19.24 -0.36
CA GLY A 144 -2.00 18.48 -1.60
C GLY A 144 -3.30 17.99 -2.25
N ILE A 145 -3.20 17.14 -3.27
CA ILE A 145 -4.30 16.58 -4.07
C ILE A 145 -4.57 15.13 -3.63
N PRO A 146 -5.62 14.84 -2.80
CA PRO A 146 -5.86 13.50 -2.26
C PRO A 146 -6.06 12.41 -3.33
N ALA A 147 -6.71 12.75 -4.45
CA ALA A 147 -6.91 11.80 -5.56
C ALA A 147 -5.58 11.37 -6.20
N LEU A 148 -4.62 12.29 -6.36
CA LEU A 148 -3.27 11.98 -6.83
C LEU A 148 -2.54 11.08 -5.83
N THR A 149 -2.64 11.42 -4.56
CA THR A 149 -2.06 10.59 -3.48
C THR A 149 -2.59 9.16 -3.50
N ALA A 150 -3.90 8.98 -3.65
CA ALA A 150 -4.50 7.65 -3.73
C ALA A 150 -3.92 6.82 -4.89
N ALA A 151 -3.79 7.42 -6.07
CA ALA A 151 -3.21 6.75 -7.24
C ALA A 151 -1.73 6.38 -7.00
N VAL A 152 -0.95 7.29 -6.43
CA VAL A 152 0.47 7.08 -6.13
C VAL A 152 0.67 6.01 -5.06
N VAL A 153 -0.13 6.01 -3.99
CA VAL A 153 -0.09 4.98 -2.94
C VAL A 153 -0.28 3.58 -3.55
N VAL A 154 -1.29 3.42 -4.41
CA VAL A 154 -1.53 2.15 -5.11
C VAL A 154 -0.34 1.76 -5.98
N ALA A 155 0.20 2.68 -6.77
CA ALA A 155 1.35 2.42 -7.64
C ALA A 155 2.59 2.02 -6.83
N VAL A 156 2.91 2.74 -5.75
CA VAL A 156 4.03 2.43 -4.85
C VAL A 156 3.86 1.06 -4.20
N GLY A 157 2.66 0.77 -3.68
CA GLY A 157 2.36 -0.52 -3.08
C GLY A 157 2.53 -1.69 -4.05
N LEU A 158 2.06 -1.53 -5.30
CA LEU A 158 2.24 -2.53 -6.36
C LEU A 158 3.72 -2.73 -6.73
N LEU A 159 4.47 -1.64 -6.93
CA LEU A 159 5.90 -1.70 -7.22
C LEU A 159 6.66 -2.44 -6.11
N CYS A 160 6.39 -2.09 -4.85
CA CYS A 160 7.03 -2.73 -3.72
C CYS A 160 6.61 -4.20 -3.55
N ALA A 161 5.34 -4.54 -3.78
CA ALA A 161 4.88 -5.94 -3.75
C ALA A 161 5.59 -6.80 -4.81
N VAL A 162 5.92 -6.20 -5.95
CA VAL A 162 6.63 -6.87 -7.06
C VAL A 162 8.14 -6.94 -6.82
N CYS A 163 8.76 -5.82 -6.44
CA CYS A 163 10.21 -5.65 -6.43
C CYS A 163 10.82 -5.69 -5.02
N GLY A 164 10.06 -5.45 -3.95
CA GLY A 164 10.58 -5.20 -2.61
C GLY A 164 11.49 -6.31 -2.07
N TYR A 165 11.06 -7.56 -2.15
CA TYR A 165 11.89 -8.68 -1.69
C TYR A 165 13.12 -8.90 -2.57
N ARG A 166 13.05 -8.57 -3.87
CA ARG A 166 14.21 -8.65 -4.77
C ARG A 166 15.25 -7.59 -4.43
N THR A 167 14.83 -6.34 -4.24
CA THR A 167 15.71 -5.23 -3.81
C THR A 167 16.39 -5.53 -2.49
N MET A 168 15.64 -6.05 -1.51
CA MET A 168 16.23 -6.49 -0.24
C MET A 168 17.24 -7.63 -0.43
N GLY A 169 16.98 -8.55 -1.36
CA GLY A 169 17.93 -9.60 -1.73
C GLY A 169 19.25 -9.04 -2.28
N PHE A 170 19.19 -8.06 -3.19
CA PHE A 170 20.37 -7.36 -3.70
C PHE A 170 21.12 -6.60 -2.58
N ALA A 171 20.38 -5.98 -1.67
CA ALA A 171 20.94 -5.31 -0.50
C ALA A 171 21.40 -6.29 0.60
N ARG A 172 21.32 -7.60 0.38
CA ARG A 172 21.71 -8.67 1.32
C ARG A 172 20.95 -8.63 2.66
N VAL A 173 19.77 -8.03 2.70
CA VAL A 173 18.88 -8.05 3.87
C VAL A 173 18.18 -9.41 3.92
N LYS A 174 18.65 -10.30 4.80
CA LYS A 174 18.15 -11.68 4.92
C LYS A 174 17.28 -11.92 6.14
N ASN A 175 17.30 -11.02 7.12
CA ASN A 175 16.56 -11.17 8.37
C ASN A 175 15.04 -11.01 8.10
N PRO A 176 14.19 -12.01 8.45
CA PRO A 176 12.76 -11.96 8.23
C PRO A 176 12.05 -10.78 8.92
N VAL A 177 12.55 -10.38 10.10
CA VAL A 177 12.04 -9.23 10.85
C VAL A 177 12.26 -7.95 10.07
N ALA A 178 13.51 -7.71 9.63
CA ALA A 178 13.87 -6.54 8.84
C ALA A 178 13.13 -6.50 7.51
N GLN A 179 13.00 -7.64 6.83
CA GLN A 179 12.25 -7.75 5.58
C GLN A 179 10.77 -7.43 5.80
N GLY A 180 10.15 -7.98 6.83
CA GLY A 180 8.75 -7.72 7.18
C GLY A 180 8.53 -6.24 7.46
N LEU A 181 9.28 -5.65 8.40
CA LEU A 181 9.20 -4.22 8.72
C LEU A 181 9.34 -3.35 7.47
N SER A 182 10.38 -3.58 6.67
CA SER A 182 10.61 -2.80 5.44
C SER A 182 9.44 -2.88 4.45
N MET A 183 8.83 -4.05 4.30
CA MET A 183 7.66 -4.22 3.43
C MET A 183 6.43 -3.49 3.96
N GLY A 184 6.20 -3.53 5.27
CA GLY A 184 5.11 -2.79 5.90
C GLY A 184 5.27 -1.29 5.78
N THR A 185 6.48 -0.78 6.05
CA THR A 185 6.84 0.63 6.00
C THR A 185 6.80 1.22 4.59
N ALA A 186 7.33 0.50 3.60
CA ALA A 186 7.44 1.03 2.23
C ALA A 186 6.19 0.77 1.38
N ALA A 187 5.51 -0.37 1.59
CA ALA A 187 4.45 -0.87 0.71
C ALA A 187 3.10 -1.04 1.40
N HIS A 188 2.97 -0.53 2.61
CA HIS A 188 1.74 -0.50 3.39
C HIS A 188 0.95 -1.84 3.33
N ALA A 189 -0.38 -1.82 3.10
CA ALA A 189 -1.22 -3.01 3.09
C ALA A 189 -0.84 -4.04 2.02
N LEU A 190 -0.38 -3.61 0.83
CA LEU A 190 0.04 -4.50 -0.24
C LEU A 190 1.34 -5.24 0.12
N GLY A 191 2.29 -4.54 0.74
CA GLY A 191 3.51 -5.16 1.27
C GLY A 191 3.22 -6.14 2.40
N THR A 192 2.28 -5.79 3.28
CA THR A 192 1.86 -6.66 4.38
C THR A 192 1.21 -7.95 3.86
N ALA A 193 0.30 -7.85 2.89
CA ALA A 193 -0.33 -9.02 2.25
C ALA A 193 0.73 -9.94 1.59
N THR A 194 1.66 -9.35 0.83
CA THR A 194 2.77 -10.10 0.20
C THR A 194 3.67 -10.76 1.26
N SER A 195 3.85 -10.12 2.41
CA SER A 195 4.65 -10.64 3.52
C SER A 195 3.97 -11.78 4.25
N MET A 196 2.64 -11.72 4.40
CA MET A 196 1.84 -12.82 4.98
C MET A 196 1.90 -14.10 4.16
N ASP A 197 1.87 -13.97 2.82
CA ASP A 197 2.03 -15.10 1.91
C ASP A 197 3.41 -15.78 2.06
N ARG A 198 4.40 -15.07 2.60
CA ARG A 198 5.77 -15.57 2.74
C ARG A 198 5.98 -16.33 4.06
N SER A 199 5.61 -15.75 5.18
CA SER A 199 5.54 -16.44 6.49
C SER A 199 4.84 -15.57 7.54
N GLN A 200 4.41 -16.22 8.65
CA GLN A 200 3.81 -15.53 9.80
C GLN A 200 4.72 -14.46 10.40
N VAL A 201 6.04 -14.70 10.45
CA VAL A 201 7.00 -13.72 10.96
C VAL A 201 7.05 -12.50 10.05
N HIS A 202 7.20 -12.69 8.73
CA HIS A 202 7.19 -11.56 7.78
C HIS A 202 5.87 -10.77 7.87
N GLY A 203 4.72 -11.46 7.93
CA GLY A 203 3.41 -10.83 8.02
C GLY A 203 3.21 -10.03 9.31
N ALA A 204 3.59 -10.58 10.46
CA ALA A 204 3.49 -9.91 11.76
C ALA A 204 4.30 -8.61 11.80
N TYR A 205 5.57 -8.67 11.37
CA TYR A 205 6.43 -7.49 11.36
C TYR A 205 6.04 -6.49 10.27
N ALA A 206 5.50 -6.93 9.14
CA ALA A 206 4.94 -6.04 8.13
C ALA A 206 3.68 -5.32 8.65
N SER A 207 2.81 -6.01 9.41
CA SER A 207 1.65 -5.37 10.05
C SER A 207 2.09 -4.32 11.08
N LEU A 208 3.16 -4.60 11.83
CA LEU A 208 3.74 -3.65 12.77
C LEU A 208 4.32 -2.43 12.05
N GLY A 209 5.13 -2.65 11.00
CA GLY A 209 5.71 -1.59 10.18
C GLY A 209 4.63 -0.69 9.54
N LEU A 210 3.61 -1.29 8.94
CA LEU A 210 2.44 -0.60 8.41
C LEU A 210 1.79 0.33 9.45
N THR A 211 1.56 -0.19 10.66
CA THR A 211 0.87 0.55 11.73
C THR A 211 1.73 1.70 12.26
N LEU A 212 2.99 1.42 12.58
CA LEU A 212 3.91 2.43 13.10
C LEU A 212 4.22 3.50 12.07
N ASN A 213 4.46 3.11 10.80
CA ASN A 213 4.68 4.08 9.73
C ASN A 213 3.45 4.96 9.48
N GLY A 214 2.24 4.40 9.61
CA GLY A 214 0.99 5.18 9.56
C GLY A 214 0.95 6.27 10.61
N ILE A 215 1.28 5.93 11.86
CA ILE A 215 1.33 6.87 12.99
C ILE A 215 2.42 7.93 12.76
N PHE A 216 3.64 7.50 12.46
CA PHE A 216 4.77 8.43 12.29
C PHE A 216 4.55 9.38 11.09
N THR A 217 4.08 8.87 9.95
CA THR A 217 3.79 9.70 8.78
C THR A 217 2.71 10.73 9.08
N SER A 218 1.65 10.35 9.79
CA SER A 218 0.56 11.28 10.13
C SER A 218 1.04 12.42 11.05
N LEU A 219 1.94 12.11 11.99
CA LEU A 219 2.44 13.09 12.96
C LEU A 219 3.58 13.94 12.39
N LEU A 220 4.49 13.33 11.62
CA LEU A 220 5.75 13.97 11.23
C LEU A 220 5.68 14.68 9.88
N THR A 221 4.88 14.20 8.91
CA THR A 221 4.84 14.80 7.57
C THR A 221 4.47 16.29 7.61
N PRO A 222 3.44 16.75 8.35
CA PRO A 222 3.13 18.17 8.42
C PRO A 222 4.26 19.03 9.00
N SER A 223 5.10 18.46 9.87
CA SER A 223 6.23 19.15 10.49
C SER A 223 7.49 19.12 9.63
N ILE A 224 7.70 18.04 8.85
CA ILE A 224 8.87 17.87 8.00
C ILE A 224 8.78 18.74 6.73
N LEU A 225 7.60 18.89 6.14
CA LEU A 225 7.40 19.61 4.88
C LEU A 225 7.86 21.08 4.94
N PRO A 226 7.49 21.89 5.96
CA PRO A 226 8.00 23.25 6.09
C PRO A 226 9.52 23.32 6.25
N LEU A 227 10.14 22.34 6.95
CA LEU A 227 11.59 22.26 7.10
C LEU A 227 12.31 22.01 5.77
N LEU A 228 11.62 21.37 4.82
CA LEU A 228 12.11 21.13 3.46
C LEU A 228 11.78 22.29 2.49
N GLY A 229 11.18 23.35 2.98
CA GLY A 229 10.81 24.51 2.15
C GLY A 229 9.67 24.21 1.16
N VAL A 230 8.65 23.48 1.61
CA VAL A 230 7.48 23.10 0.81
C VAL A 230 6.20 23.59 1.46
#